data_93e077a698d9b4286a65b36976116ad9
#
_entry.id   93e077a698d9b4286a65b36976116ad9
#
_cell.length_a   1.000
_cell.length_b   1.000
_cell.length_c   1.000
_cell.angle_alpha   90.00
_cell.angle_beta   90.00
_cell.angle_gamma   90.00
#
_symmetry.space_group_name_H-M   'P 1'
#
loop_
_entity.id
_entity.type
_entity.pdbx_description
1 polymer ?
#
loop_
_entity_poly.entity_id
_entity_poly.type
_entity_poly.pdbx_seq_one_letter_code
_entity_poly.pdbx_strand_id
1 'polypeptide(L)'
;AHGHAAFEHGMGGGGGPGGPDMNDIFGDIFGNIFGGGGGGQRQARRGADIGYVMELDLEEAVRGVERRIEIPTLAECGDCDGSGSEDGKVETCNVCHGRGQVRIQRGIFAMQQACHNCNGRGQIIAKPCKTCHGNGRIEEDKVLSVKVPAGVDTGDRIRLQGEGEAGPAGTPPGDLYVG
;
A
#
# COMPACT_ATOMS: atom_id res chain seq x y z
N ALA A 1 -46.60 -30.39 33.39
CA ALA A 1 -47.50 -29.21 33.44
C ALA A 1 -46.69 -27.95 33.12
N HIS A 2 -46.94 -27.44 31.95
CA HIS A 2 -47.14 -26.03 31.62
C HIS A 2 -45.88 -25.12 31.67
N GLY A 3 -45.59 -24.34 30.70
CA GLY A 3 -46.31 -23.81 29.59
C GLY A 3 -45.41 -22.90 28.78
N HIS A 4 -45.72 -22.86 27.54
CA HIS A 4 -45.21 -21.96 26.52
C HIS A 4 -45.61 -20.51 26.83
N ALA A 5 -44.71 -19.56 26.52
CA ALA A 5 -45.08 -18.21 26.10
C ALA A 5 -43.91 -17.69 25.23
N ALA A 6 -44.02 -17.71 23.91
CA ALA A 6 -44.61 -16.65 23.10
C ALA A 6 -43.73 -15.36 23.18
N PHE A 7 -42.81 -15.27 22.26
CA PHE A 7 -42.24 -13.98 21.82
C PHE A 7 -42.99 -13.54 20.57
N GLU A 8 -44.03 -12.78 20.81
CA GLU A 8 -44.65 -11.97 19.78
C GLU A 8 -44.70 -10.51 20.26
N HIS A 9 -44.43 -9.65 19.33
CA HIS A 9 -44.77 -8.24 19.27
C HIS A 9 -43.89 -7.22 20.00
N GLY A 10 -43.40 -6.38 19.17
CA GLY A 10 -42.86 -5.07 19.52
C GLY A 10 -42.41 -4.24 18.33
N MET A 11 -43.29 -4.12 17.34
CA MET A 11 -43.17 -3.07 16.34
C MET A 11 -43.77 -1.80 16.94
N GLY A 12 -42.95 -0.78 17.18
CA GLY A 12 -43.42 0.51 17.68
C GLY A 12 -42.38 1.57 17.48
N GLY A 13 -42.66 2.44 16.52
CA GLY A 13 -41.83 3.59 16.18
C GLY A 13 -41.78 4.65 17.25
N GLY A 14 -40.74 5.46 17.23
CA GLY A 14 -40.56 6.64 18.04
C GLY A 14 -39.32 7.38 17.64
N GLY A 15 -39.47 8.41 16.82
CA GLY A 15 -38.38 9.30 16.42
C GLY A 15 -37.85 10.10 17.59
N GLY A 16 -36.55 10.27 17.64
CA GLY A 16 -35.83 11.25 18.47
C GLY A 16 -34.61 11.75 17.71
N PRO A 17 -34.39 13.05 17.61
CA PRO A 17 -33.30 13.61 16.83
C PRO A 17 -32.02 13.64 17.66
N GLY A 18 -30.93 13.04 17.15
CA GLY A 18 -29.61 13.36 17.64
C GLY A 18 -28.77 12.21 18.20
N GLY A 19 -28.32 11.31 17.34
CA GLY A 19 -27.21 10.42 17.60
C GLY A 19 -26.70 9.85 16.29
N PRO A 20 -25.38 9.72 16.10
CA PRO A 20 -24.88 9.06 14.89
C PRO A 20 -25.39 7.62 14.90
N ASP A 21 -26.19 7.30 13.92
CA ASP A 21 -26.80 6.00 13.75
C ASP A 21 -25.73 4.90 13.70
N MET A 22 -25.71 4.07 14.73
CA MET A 22 -24.90 2.82 14.74
C MET A 22 -25.25 1.90 13.56
N ASN A 23 -26.38 2.10 12.92
CA ASN A 23 -26.81 1.36 11.74
C ASN A 23 -26.03 1.75 10.48
N ASP A 24 -25.60 3.01 10.36
CA ASP A 24 -24.81 3.48 9.23
C ASP A 24 -23.36 2.94 9.29
N ILE A 25 -22.79 2.85 10.49
CA ILE A 25 -21.45 2.28 10.67
C ILE A 25 -21.43 0.77 10.41
N PHE A 26 -22.48 0.06 10.79
CA PHE A 26 -22.63 -1.37 10.49
C PHE A 26 -22.91 -1.62 9.00
N GLY A 27 -23.65 -0.75 8.35
CA GLY A 27 -23.94 -0.83 6.91
C GLY A 27 -22.69 -0.71 6.06
N ASP A 28 -21.82 0.23 6.37
CA ASP A 28 -20.56 0.46 5.65
C ASP A 28 -19.53 -0.67 5.87
N ILE A 29 -19.42 -1.18 7.09
CA ILE A 29 -18.50 -2.28 7.39
C ILE A 29 -19.00 -3.60 6.81
N PHE A 30 -20.30 -3.88 6.90
CA PHE A 30 -20.90 -5.10 6.36
C PHE A 30 -21.02 -5.06 4.83
N GLY A 31 -21.28 -3.91 4.25
CA GLY A 31 -21.30 -3.70 2.81
C GLY A 31 -19.94 -3.96 2.17
N ASN A 32 -18.85 -3.59 2.84
CA ASN A 32 -17.48 -3.81 2.37
C ASN A 32 -16.98 -5.25 2.56
N ILE A 33 -17.49 -5.96 3.55
CA ILE A 33 -17.04 -7.34 3.85
C ILE A 33 -17.91 -8.40 3.15
N PHE A 34 -19.23 -8.18 3.03
CA PHE A 34 -20.17 -9.17 2.49
C PHE A 34 -20.81 -8.79 1.16
N GLY A 35 -20.80 -7.52 0.78
CA GLY A 35 -21.27 -7.06 -0.52
C GLY A 35 -20.25 -7.37 -1.61
N GLY A 36 -20.18 -8.62 -2.02
CA GLY A 36 -19.37 -9.03 -3.15
C GLY A 36 -19.82 -8.33 -4.42
N GLY A 37 -18.98 -7.50 -4.96
CA GLY A 37 -19.15 -7.07 -6.33
C GLY A 37 -18.84 -5.61 -6.57
N GLY A 38 -17.71 -5.35 -7.13
CA GLY A 38 -17.53 -4.12 -7.87
C GLY A 38 -16.34 -3.29 -7.45
N GLY A 39 -15.32 -3.35 -8.28
CA GLY A 39 -14.37 -2.29 -8.42
C GLY A 39 -13.44 -2.09 -7.23
N GLY A 40 -12.67 -3.12 -6.90
CA GLY A 40 -11.41 -2.88 -6.22
C GLY A 40 -10.65 -1.86 -7.05
N GLN A 41 -10.72 -0.59 -6.66
CA GLN A 41 -9.76 0.40 -7.09
C GLN A 41 -8.41 -0.27 -6.88
N ARG A 42 -7.73 -0.57 -7.98
CA ARG A 42 -6.31 -0.88 -7.93
C ARG A 42 -5.68 0.35 -7.31
N GLN A 43 -5.53 0.34 -5.99
CA GLN A 43 -4.60 1.26 -5.35
C GLN A 43 -3.31 1.03 -6.11
N ALA A 44 -2.97 2.00 -6.95
CA ALA A 44 -1.68 2.03 -7.59
C ALA A 44 -0.70 1.78 -6.46
N ARG A 45 -0.02 0.64 -6.52
CA ARG A 45 0.91 0.23 -5.46
C ARG A 45 2.08 1.18 -5.55
N ARG A 46 1.97 2.32 -4.89
CA ARG A 46 3.10 3.23 -4.75
C ARG A 46 4.23 2.51 -4.02
N GLY A 47 5.43 3.03 -4.14
CA GLY A 47 6.57 2.55 -3.37
C GLY A 47 6.29 2.64 -1.86
N ALA A 48 7.03 1.88 -1.09
CA ALA A 48 6.91 1.91 0.37
C ALA A 48 7.48 3.23 0.93
N ASP A 49 6.87 3.69 2.01
CA ASP A 49 7.40 4.81 2.77
C ASP A 49 8.55 4.33 3.66
N ILE A 50 9.59 5.14 3.80
CA ILE A 50 10.77 4.86 4.61
C ILE A 50 10.73 5.72 5.86
N GLY A 51 11.05 5.14 7.02
CA GLY A 51 11.27 5.86 8.27
C GLY A 51 12.77 5.90 8.59
N TYR A 52 13.29 7.07 8.88
CA TYR A 52 14.67 7.28 9.30
C TYR A 52 14.68 8.06 10.61
N VAL A 53 15.43 7.57 11.60
CA VAL A 53 15.60 8.27 12.89
C VAL A 53 16.93 9.02 12.86
N MET A 54 16.86 10.33 13.09
CA MET A 54 18.02 11.21 13.10
C MET A 54 18.25 11.73 14.53
N GLU A 55 19.44 11.54 15.04
CA GLU A 55 19.83 12.12 16.31
C GLU A 55 20.45 13.49 16.07
N LEU A 56 19.94 14.49 16.78
CA LEU A 56 20.42 15.87 16.74
C LEU A 56 20.86 16.32 18.14
N ASP A 57 21.92 17.13 18.16
CA ASP A 57 22.28 17.83 19.39
C ASP A 57 21.30 18.99 19.66
N LEU A 58 21.12 19.34 20.92
CA LEU A 58 20.20 20.40 21.34
C LEU A 58 20.50 21.73 20.63
N GLU A 59 21.78 22.06 20.42
CA GLU A 59 22.17 23.26 19.70
C GLU A 59 21.77 23.24 18.23
N GLU A 60 21.85 22.09 17.58
CA GLU A 60 21.40 21.87 16.20
C GLU A 60 19.90 21.98 16.09
N ALA A 61 19.16 21.39 17.04
CA ALA A 61 17.71 21.48 17.09
C ALA A 61 17.19 22.91 17.26
N VAL A 62 17.90 23.72 18.06
CA VAL A 62 17.55 25.14 18.30
C VAL A 62 17.86 26.03 17.11
N ARG A 63 19.00 25.82 16.46
CA ARG A 63 19.46 26.65 15.33
C ARG A 63 18.94 26.22 13.98
N GLY A 64 18.57 24.94 13.86
CA GLY A 64 18.35 24.26 12.60
C GLY A 64 19.66 23.84 11.96
N VAL A 65 19.62 22.75 11.25
CA VAL A 65 20.81 22.16 10.60
C VAL A 65 20.43 21.52 9.27
N GLU A 66 21.38 21.47 8.36
CA GLU A 66 21.26 20.67 7.13
C GLU A 66 22.21 19.48 7.25
N ARG A 67 21.63 18.28 7.26
CA ARG A 67 22.40 17.04 7.35
C ARG A 67 22.21 16.19 6.11
N ARG A 68 23.32 15.57 5.69
CA ARG A 68 23.28 14.54 4.66
C ARG A 68 23.09 13.20 5.31
N ILE A 69 22.08 12.46 4.83
CA ILE A 69 21.77 11.11 5.28
C ILE A 69 21.92 10.16 4.10
N GLU A 70 22.40 8.97 4.37
CA GLU A 70 22.51 7.88 3.39
C GLU A 70 21.50 6.80 3.80
N ILE A 71 20.64 6.45 2.87
CA ILE A 71 19.53 5.53 3.13
C ILE A 71 19.55 4.44 2.09
N PRO A 72 19.61 3.17 2.50
CA PRO A 72 19.39 2.06 1.59
C PRO A 72 17.92 2.07 1.14
N THR A 73 17.71 2.16 -0.15
CA THR A 73 16.37 2.23 -0.75
C THR A 73 16.31 1.42 -2.03
N LEU A 74 15.10 1.13 -2.47
CA LEU A 74 14.87 0.55 -3.79
C LEU A 74 14.72 1.68 -4.80
N ALA A 75 15.65 1.77 -5.73
CA ALA A 75 15.59 2.69 -6.87
C ALA A 75 15.05 1.98 -8.11
N GLU A 76 14.53 2.73 -9.04
CA GLU A 76 14.13 2.21 -10.35
C GLU A 76 15.36 1.73 -11.12
N CYS A 77 15.29 0.54 -11.70
CA CYS A 77 16.39 0.00 -12.48
C CYS A 77 16.55 0.80 -13.79
N GLY A 78 17.68 1.50 -13.92
CA GLY A 78 17.97 2.33 -15.09
C GLY A 78 18.15 1.54 -16.40
N ASP A 79 18.51 0.24 -16.32
CA ASP A 79 18.74 -0.58 -17.51
C ASP A 79 17.43 -1.01 -18.20
N CYS A 80 16.34 -1.05 -17.45
CA CYS A 80 15.04 -1.46 -17.97
C CYS A 80 13.92 -0.45 -17.70
N ASP A 81 14.26 0.73 -17.22
CA ASP A 81 13.29 1.79 -16.85
C ASP A 81 12.13 1.24 -16.00
N GLY A 82 12.48 0.44 -14.99
CA GLY A 82 11.51 -0.15 -14.08
C GLY A 82 10.62 -1.25 -14.65
N SER A 83 10.71 -1.58 -15.94
CA SER A 83 9.88 -2.63 -16.56
C SER A 83 10.21 -4.04 -16.10
N GLY A 84 11.44 -4.26 -15.68
CA GLY A 84 11.99 -5.58 -15.36
C GLY A 84 12.33 -6.44 -16.58
N SER A 85 12.15 -5.92 -17.80
CA SER A 85 12.42 -6.62 -19.06
C SER A 85 13.66 -6.05 -19.73
N GLU A 86 14.52 -6.94 -20.27
CA GLU A 86 15.73 -6.52 -21.02
C GLU A 86 15.41 -5.74 -22.30
N ASP A 87 14.31 -6.10 -22.95
CA ASP A 87 13.87 -5.49 -24.21
C ASP A 87 12.65 -4.55 -24.03
N GLY A 88 12.28 -4.25 -22.79
CA GLY A 88 11.13 -3.40 -22.46
C GLY A 88 9.77 -4.04 -22.77
N LYS A 89 9.74 -5.26 -23.27
CA LYS A 89 8.50 -5.95 -23.64
C LYS A 89 7.94 -6.70 -22.45
N VAL A 90 6.71 -6.39 -22.11
CA VAL A 90 5.96 -7.03 -21.05
C VAL A 90 4.66 -7.54 -21.64
N GLU A 91 4.39 -8.83 -21.47
CA GLU A 91 3.18 -9.47 -21.98
C GLU A 91 2.14 -9.59 -20.87
N THR A 92 0.87 -9.43 -21.21
CA THR A 92 -0.21 -9.68 -20.27
C THR A 92 -0.29 -11.16 -19.94
N CYS A 93 -0.36 -11.49 -18.65
CA CYS A 93 -0.48 -12.88 -18.23
C CYS A 93 -1.78 -13.50 -18.78
N ASN A 94 -1.62 -14.60 -19.54
CA ASN A 94 -2.73 -15.30 -20.17
C ASN A 94 -3.61 -16.09 -19.17
N VAL A 95 -3.13 -16.38 -17.96
CA VAL A 95 -3.85 -17.12 -16.93
C VAL A 95 -4.80 -16.20 -16.15
N CYS A 96 -4.33 -15.04 -15.75
CA CYS A 96 -5.13 -14.08 -14.98
C CYS A 96 -5.63 -12.87 -15.80
N HIS A 97 -5.26 -12.81 -17.06
CA HIS A 97 -5.61 -11.70 -17.97
C HIS A 97 -5.29 -10.31 -17.39
N GLY A 98 -4.13 -10.17 -16.79
CA GLY A 98 -3.65 -8.92 -16.20
C GLY A 98 -4.17 -8.63 -14.80
N ARG A 99 -5.01 -9.50 -14.22
CA ARG A 99 -5.59 -9.29 -12.89
C ARG A 99 -4.62 -9.55 -11.75
N GLY A 100 -3.58 -10.34 -11.97
CA GLY A 100 -2.62 -10.76 -10.93
C GLY A 100 -3.19 -11.79 -9.96
N GLN A 101 -4.48 -12.08 -10.02
CA GLN A 101 -5.17 -13.00 -9.12
C GLN A 101 -6.05 -13.96 -9.92
N VAL A 102 -6.18 -15.17 -9.42
CA VAL A 102 -7.08 -16.20 -9.94
C VAL A 102 -8.09 -16.58 -8.86
N ARG A 103 -9.33 -16.83 -9.28
CA ARG A 103 -10.38 -17.29 -8.38
C ARG A 103 -10.43 -18.80 -8.41
N ILE A 104 -10.20 -19.41 -7.27
CA ILE A 104 -10.29 -20.85 -7.11
C ILE A 104 -11.57 -21.15 -6.33
N GLN A 105 -12.42 -22.00 -6.91
CA GLN A 105 -13.62 -22.52 -6.22
C GLN A 105 -13.28 -23.88 -5.62
N ARG A 106 -13.47 -24.00 -4.32
CA ARG A 106 -13.44 -25.28 -3.60
C ARG A 106 -14.81 -25.47 -2.93
N GLY A 107 -15.68 -26.25 -3.57
CA GLY A 107 -17.05 -26.43 -3.10
C GLY A 107 -17.85 -25.12 -3.16
N ILE A 108 -18.45 -24.73 -2.04
CA ILE A 108 -19.23 -23.48 -1.90
C ILE A 108 -18.37 -22.26 -1.62
N PHE A 109 -17.05 -22.43 -1.38
CA PHE A 109 -16.14 -21.34 -1.07
C PHE A 109 -15.36 -20.93 -2.32
N ALA A 110 -15.34 -19.61 -2.58
CA ALA A 110 -14.52 -19.00 -3.59
C ALA A 110 -13.39 -18.21 -2.91
N MET A 111 -12.15 -18.58 -3.20
CA MET A 111 -10.96 -17.91 -2.68
C MET A 111 -10.23 -17.20 -3.82
N GLN A 112 -9.75 -16.01 -3.57
CA GLN A 112 -8.83 -15.32 -4.46
C GLN A 112 -7.40 -15.64 -4.05
N GLN A 113 -6.61 -16.09 -4.99
CA GLN A 113 -5.21 -16.40 -4.79
C GLN A 113 -4.37 -15.65 -5.82
N ALA A 114 -3.13 -15.28 -5.45
CA ALA A 114 -2.19 -14.73 -6.39
C ALA A 114 -1.98 -15.70 -7.56
N CYS A 115 -1.96 -15.17 -8.78
CA CYS A 115 -1.75 -15.97 -9.97
C CYS A 115 -0.36 -16.61 -9.93
N HIS A 116 -0.29 -17.92 -9.96
CA HIS A 116 0.97 -18.67 -9.90
C HIS A 116 1.86 -18.45 -11.13
N ASN A 117 1.27 -18.09 -12.27
CA ASN A 117 2.01 -17.89 -13.51
C ASN A 117 2.75 -16.55 -13.56
N CYS A 118 2.18 -15.51 -12.98
CA CYS A 118 2.80 -14.18 -12.93
C CYS A 118 3.14 -13.71 -11.50
N ASN A 119 2.99 -14.58 -10.51
CA ASN A 119 3.24 -14.28 -9.09
C ASN A 119 2.53 -13.00 -8.60
N GLY A 120 1.32 -12.79 -9.05
CA GLY A 120 0.50 -11.64 -8.66
C GLY A 120 0.75 -10.36 -9.46
N ARG A 121 1.71 -10.34 -10.39
CA ARG A 121 2.05 -9.15 -11.20
C ARG A 121 1.03 -8.82 -12.27
N GLY A 122 0.32 -9.81 -12.80
CA GLY A 122 -0.59 -9.66 -13.93
C GLY A 122 0.11 -9.64 -15.29
N GLN A 123 1.43 -9.62 -15.29
CA GLN A 123 2.28 -9.52 -16.48
C GLN A 123 3.37 -10.59 -16.45
N ILE A 124 3.81 -11.01 -17.62
CA ILE A 124 4.89 -11.98 -17.82
C ILE A 124 6.02 -11.26 -18.54
N ILE A 125 7.23 -11.47 -18.07
CA ILE A 125 8.45 -10.95 -18.67
C ILE A 125 9.14 -12.13 -19.36
N ALA A 126 9.17 -12.09 -20.68
CA ALA A 126 9.81 -13.16 -21.46
C ALA A 126 11.32 -13.15 -21.30
N LYS A 127 11.92 -11.97 -21.21
CA LYS A 127 13.35 -11.78 -21.01
C LYS A 127 13.57 -10.88 -19.80
N PRO A 128 13.84 -11.46 -18.61
CA PRO A 128 14.09 -10.67 -17.42
C PRO A 128 15.38 -9.83 -17.58
N CYS A 129 15.33 -8.59 -17.13
CA CYS A 129 16.50 -7.72 -17.09
C CYS A 129 17.58 -8.36 -16.21
N LYS A 130 18.81 -8.35 -16.71
CA LYS A 130 19.96 -8.99 -16.02
C LYS A 130 20.35 -8.29 -14.74
N THR A 131 20.15 -6.99 -14.68
CA THR A 131 20.52 -6.15 -13.53
C THR A 131 19.54 -6.28 -12.37
N CYS A 132 18.25 -6.21 -12.63
CA CYS A 132 17.22 -6.30 -11.58
C CYS A 132 16.53 -7.68 -11.51
N HIS A 133 16.93 -8.64 -12.33
CA HIS A 133 16.34 -10.00 -12.40
C HIS A 133 14.82 -10.02 -12.54
N GLY A 134 14.29 -9.08 -13.29
CA GLY A 134 12.85 -8.96 -13.54
C GLY A 134 12.09 -8.18 -12.46
N ASN A 135 12.75 -7.64 -11.47
CA ASN A 135 12.10 -6.86 -10.41
C ASN A 135 11.75 -5.43 -10.81
N GLY A 136 12.48 -4.87 -11.77
CA GLY A 136 12.35 -3.47 -12.18
C GLY A 136 12.94 -2.48 -11.19
N ARG A 137 13.47 -2.95 -10.07
CA ARG A 137 14.06 -2.15 -9.00
C ARG A 137 15.37 -2.77 -8.52
N ILE A 138 16.29 -1.92 -8.09
CA ILE A 138 17.59 -2.32 -7.53
C ILE A 138 17.77 -1.66 -6.16
N GLU A 139 18.53 -2.30 -5.30
CA GLU A 139 18.98 -1.68 -4.05
C GLU A 139 20.07 -0.67 -4.35
N GLU A 140 19.89 0.54 -3.87
CA GLU A 140 20.82 1.66 -4.02
C GLU A 140 20.84 2.49 -2.74
N ASP A 141 22.03 2.92 -2.35
CA ASP A 141 22.19 3.86 -1.24
C ASP A 141 21.98 5.28 -1.77
N LYS A 142 20.91 5.90 -1.34
CA LYS A 142 20.54 7.26 -1.74
C LYS A 142 21.02 8.26 -0.70
N VAL A 143 21.81 9.22 -1.15
CA VAL A 143 22.27 10.32 -0.29
C VAL A 143 21.30 11.50 -0.44
N LEU A 144 20.69 11.89 0.65
CA LEU A 144 19.74 13.00 0.71
C LEU A 144 20.19 14.07 1.67
N SER A 145 19.99 15.33 1.30
CA SER A 145 20.19 16.46 2.19
C SER A 145 18.89 16.83 2.86
N VAL A 146 18.82 16.67 4.17
CA VAL A 146 17.64 16.98 4.98
C VAL A 146 17.88 18.29 5.71
N LYS A 147 17.03 19.26 5.44
CA LYS A 147 17.03 20.55 6.12
C LYS A 147 16.08 20.48 7.32
N VAL A 148 16.65 20.50 8.50
CA VAL A 148 15.91 20.52 9.76
C VAL A 148 15.68 21.98 10.15
N PRO A 149 14.42 22.44 10.31
CA PRO A 149 14.13 23.78 10.74
C PRO A 149 14.54 24.00 12.20
N ALA A 150 14.75 25.26 12.58
CA ALA A 150 15.02 25.62 13.96
C ALA A 150 13.79 25.42 14.83
N GLY A 151 13.98 24.91 16.05
CA GLY A 151 12.91 24.75 17.03
C GLY A 151 12.19 23.41 16.95
N VAL A 152 12.80 22.38 16.35
CA VAL A 152 12.28 21.02 16.36
C VAL A 152 12.43 20.39 17.73
N ASP A 153 11.48 19.54 18.09
CA ASP A 153 11.45 18.80 19.35
C ASP A 153 11.50 17.29 19.09
N THR A 154 11.79 16.54 20.15
CA THR A 154 11.81 15.08 20.09
C THR A 154 10.44 14.53 19.67
N GLY A 155 10.44 13.74 18.60
CA GLY A 155 9.23 13.17 18.04
C GLY A 155 8.63 13.95 16.86
N ASP A 156 9.20 15.10 16.52
CA ASP A 156 8.84 15.80 15.29
C ASP A 156 9.26 14.98 14.07
N ARG A 157 8.46 15.06 13.00
CA ARG A 157 8.71 14.32 11.77
C ARG A 157 8.73 15.23 10.56
N ILE A 158 9.77 15.10 9.76
CA ILE A 158 9.91 15.79 8.49
C ILE A 158 9.57 14.79 7.38
N ARG A 159 8.61 15.15 6.54
CA ARG A 159 8.23 14.34 5.37
C ARG A 159 8.92 14.87 4.13
N LEU A 160 9.69 14.01 3.47
CA LEU A 160 10.28 14.24 2.16
C LEU A 160 9.48 13.46 1.12
N GLN A 161 8.73 14.19 0.32
CA GLN A 161 7.82 13.61 -0.67
C GLN A 161 8.58 12.93 -1.81
N GLY A 162 8.23 11.69 -2.11
CA GLY A 162 8.82 10.95 -3.22
C GLY A 162 10.24 10.42 -2.97
N GLU A 163 10.74 10.53 -1.74
CA GLU A 163 12.08 10.08 -1.35
C GLU A 163 12.09 8.71 -0.66
N GLY A 164 10.97 8.01 -0.67
CA GLY A 164 10.84 6.63 -0.23
C GLY A 164 11.30 5.63 -1.30
N GLU A 165 10.90 4.38 -1.15
CA GLU A 165 11.22 3.33 -2.13
C GLU A 165 10.53 3.57 -3.47
N ALA A 166 11.20 3.21 -4.56
CA ALA A 166 10.57 3.17 -5.87
C ALA A 166 9.41 2.17 -5.88
N GLY A 167 8.31 2.56 -6.45
CA GLY A 167 7.18 1.67 -6.66
C GLY A 167 7.44 0.65 -7.78
N PRO A 168 6.54 -0.33 -7.96
CA PRO A 168 6.54 -1.16 -9.17
C PRO A 168 6.45 -0.30 -10.43
N ALA A 169 6.88 -0.82 -11.57
CA ALA A 169 6.91 -0.09 -12.83
C ALA A 169 5.65 0.75 -13.08
N GLY A 170 5.84 2.03 -13.38
CA GLY A 170 4.76 2.98 -13.66
C GLY A 170 4.01 3.50 -12.44
N THR A 171 4.49 3.23 -11.22
CA THR A 171 3.88 3.74 -10.00
C THR A 171 4.80 4.74 -9.28
N PRO A 172 4.24 5.74 -8.59
CA PRO A 172 5.03 6.73 -7.90
C PRO A 172 5.82 6.12 -6.71
N PRO A 173 6.96 6.69 -6.34
CA PRO A 173 7.70 6.29 -5.15
C PRO A 173 6.93 6.59 -3.86
N GLY A 174 7.36 6.00 -2.77
CA GLY A 174 6.93 6.33 -1.42
C GLY A 174 7.50 7.65 -0.92
N ASP A 175 7.27 7.95 0.34
CA ASP A 175 7.82 9.12 1.02
C ASP A 175 8.84 8.70 2.08
N LEU A 176 9.75 9.61 2.41
CA LEU A 176 10.67 9.44 3.51
C LEU A 176 10.21 10.30 4.70
N TYR A 177 10.15 9.67 5.86
CA TYR A 177 9.87 10.32 7.14
C TYR A 177 11.12 10.30 8.00
N VAL A 178 11.63 11.48 8.32
CA VAL A 178 12.78 11.67 9.21
C VAL A 178 12.24 12.17 10.55
N GLY A 179 12.56 11.43 11.63
CA GLY A 179 12.08 11.75 12.98
C GLY A 179 13.18 11.67 14.01
#